data_0a072c2d942464b0ac305e38234a24c8
#
_entry.id   0a072c2d942464b0ac305e38234a24c8
#
_cell.length_a   1.000
_cell.length_b   1.000
_cell.length_c   1.000
_cell.angle_alpha   90.00
_cell.angle_beta   90.00
_cell.angle_gamma   90.00
#
_symmetry.space_group_name_H-M   'P 1'
#
loop_
_entity.id
_entity.type
_entity.pdbx_description
1 polymer ?
#
loop_
_entity_poly.entity_id
_entity_poly.type
_entity_poly.pdbx_seq_one_letter_code
_entity_poly.pdbx_strand_id
1 'polypeptide(L)'
;MNKEISAEMLLNYLYPEKEYQWKVSCKGSFYRNYNDDSIKLDPDASYVELARDGFLKYLPDGLLSDVEDLRKHRDKSGAYEKINFRRNLLTEAFSPLDNFNFKERLQLEKQVSSVLYDKVKIILQDYFDINPEDEKDPLVRKLMMWLPFVSDYRGDLHFVKMLLRKLLECEVELDFSHRFSESDSSRAWLPEARYTAVIPDLDSGTFCECLERLAPLKAFIEEWFMPFDVNFVMDIRSHGSSERGAWEGILDYNCELQS
;
A
#
# COMPACT_ATOMS: atom_id res chain seq x y z
N MET A 1 16.93 -0.06 -2.53
CA MET A 1 16.95 -0.54 -1.13
C MET A 1 15.56 -1.08 -0.84
N ASN A 2 15.37 -2.40 -0.86
CA ASN A 2 14.08 -2.97 -0.44
C ASN A 2 13.90 -2.65 1.04
N LYS A 3 12.99 -1.73 1.36
CA LYS A 3 12.55 -1.54 2.75
C LYS A 3 11.66 -2.72 3.10
N GLU A 4 12.18 -3.62 3.92
CA GLU A 4 11.36 -4.67 4.51
C GLU A 4 10.25 -4.01 5.34
N ILE A 5 9.00 -4.35 5.03
CA ILE A 5 7.85 -3.90 5.81
C ILE A 5 7.76 -4.76 7.07
N SER A 6 7.72 -4.14 8.23
CA SER A 6 7.53 -4.88 9.49
C SER A 6 6.13 -5.50 9.55
N ALA A 7 6.00 -6.64 10.22
CA ALA A 7 4.70 -7.28 10.39
C ALA A 7 3.72 -6.38 11.16
N GLU A 8 4.21 -5.59 12.12
CA GLU A 8 3.41 -4.63 12.87
C GLU A 8 2.85 -3.52 11.97
N MET A 9 3.67 -2.98 11.07
CA MET A 9 3.25 -1.98 10.11
C MET A 9 2.20 -2.54 9.15
N LEU A 10 2.43 -3.77 8.64
CA LEU A 10 1.49 -4.46 7.76
C LEU A 10 0.13 -4.69 8.44
N LEU A 11 0.14 -5.16 9.69
CA LEU A 11 -1.08 -5.46 10.43
C LEU A 11 -1.86 -4.19 10.81
N ASN A 12 -1.17 -3.12 11.21
CA ASN A 12 -1.81 -1.83 11.48
C ASN A 12 -2.48 -1.24 10.24
N TYR A 13 -1.88 -1.47 9.06
CA TYR A 13 -2.44 -0.99 7.80
C TYR A 13 -3.64 -1.82 7.34
N LEU A 14 -3.54 -3.16 7.40
CA LEU A 14 -4.60 -4.06 6.89
C LEU A 14 -5.75 -4.25 7.87
N TYR A 15 -5.46 -4.24 9.19
CA TYR A 15 -6.42 -4.59 10.23
C TYR A 15 -6.35 -3.64 11.43
N PRO A 16 -6.60 -2.33 11.25
CA PRO A 16 -6.43 -1.31 12.30
C PRO A 16 -7.32 -1.55 13.53
N GLU A 17 -8.42 -2.30 13.37
CA GLU A 17 -9.38 -2.57 14.44
C GLU A 17 -9.01 -3.78 15.33
N LYS A 18 -8.04 -4.60 14.89
CA LYS A 18 -7.70 -5.86 15.59
C LYS A 18 -6.48 -5.75 16.52
N GLU A 19 -6.18 -4.58 17.05
CA GLU A 19 -4.94 -4.28 17.79
C GLU A 19 -4.52 -5.27 18.87
N TYR A 20 -5.46 -5.72 19.70
CA TYR A 20 -5.16 -6.55 20.89
C TYR A 20 -5.45 -8.03 20.70
N GLN A 21 -5.98 -8.43 19.55
CA GLN A 21 -6.45 -9.80 19.33
C GLN A 21 -5.37 -10.73 18.78
N TRP A 22 -4.29 -10.16 18.24
CA TRP A 22 -3.25 -10.93 17.57
C TRP A 22 -2.47 -11.82 18.52
N LYS A 23 -2.33 -13.10 18.12
CA LYS A 23 -1.45 -14.08 18.71
C LYS A 23 -0.26 -14.30 17.79
N VAL A 24 0.93 -14.35 18.37
CA VAL A 24 2.20 -14.44 17.64
C VAL A 24 2.91 -15.74 17.93
N SER A 25 3.53 -16.31 16.89
CA SER A 25 4.50 -17.39 17.00
C SER A 25 5.78 -17.02 16.27
N CYS A 26 6.87 -16.93 17.02
CA CYS A 26 8.20 -16.65 16.47
C CYS A 26 8.86 -17.95 16.01
N LYS A 27 9.16 -18.08 14.72
CA LYS A 27 9.76 -19.28 14.11
C LYS A 27 11.29 -19.24 14.08
N GLY A 28 11.86 -18.09 14.33
CA GLY A 28 13.31 -17.87 14.32
C GLY A 28 13.79 -17.06 13.10
N SER A 29 14.90 -16.36 13.29
CA SER A 29 15.49 -15.47 12.29
C SER A 29 16.03 -16.20 11.04
N PHE A 30 16.21 -17.51 11.10
CA PHE A 30 16.61 -18.32 9.93
C PHE A 30 15.63 -18.19 8.77
N TYR A 31 14.33 -18.11 9.06
CA TYR A 31 13.29 -17.96 8.03
C TYR A 31 13.29 -16.60 7.35
N ARG A 32 13.91 -15.58 7.95
CA ARG A 32 14.02 -14.23 7.38
C ARG A 32 14.86 -14.18 6.10
N ASN A 33 15.74 -15.14 5.88
CA ASN A 33 16.53 -15.23 4.67
C ASN A 33 15.70 -15.62 3.43
N TYR A 34 14.52 -16.20 3.63
CA TYR A 34 13.67 -16.77 2.59
C TYR A 34 12.27 -16.13 2.54
N ASN A 35 11.89 -15.44 3.62
CA ASN A 35 10.57 -14.83 3.76
C ASN A 35 10.71 -13.40 4.28
N ASP A 36 9.67 -12.61 4.02
CA ASP A 36 9.48 -11.34 4.70
C ASP A 36 9.34 -11.57 6.23
N ASP A 37 9.25 -10.49 6.99
CA ASP A 37 9.11 -10.54 8.43
C ASP A 37 7.90 -11.40 8.90
N SER A 38 6.81 -11.41 8.13
CA SER A 38 5.65 -12.30 8.34
C SER A 38 5.72 -13.53 7.43
N ILE A 39 5.69 -14.75 8.02
CA ILE A 39 5.68 -16.02 7.29
C ILE A 39 4.26 -16.41 6.90
N LYS A 40 3.33 -16.28 7.85
CA LYS A 40 1.92 -16.65 7.69
C LYS A 40 1.05 -15.68 8.44
N LEU A 41 -0.01 -15.25 7.80
CA LEU A 41 -1.03 -14.41 8.37
C LEU A 41 -2.38 -15.12 8.27
N ASP A 42 -3.05 -15.30 9.39
CA ASP A 42 -4.40 -15.83 9.49
C ASP A 42 -5.30 -14.79 10.17
N PRO A 43 -6.04 -14.00 9.39
CA PRO A 43 -6.88 -12.95 9.93
C PRO A 43 -8.06 -13.47 10.74
N ASP A 44 -8.61 -14.63 10.39
CA ASP A 44 -9.80 -15.21 11.04
C ASP A 44 -9.46 -15.73 12.43
N ALA A 45 -8.32 -16.39 12.55
CA ALA A 45 -7.79 -16.84 13.85
C ALA A 45 -7.07 -15.74 14.63
N SER A 46 -6.88 -14.54 14.06
CA SER A 46 -6.04 -13.46 14.60
C SER A 46 -4.65 -13.96 15.00
N TYR A 47 -4.02 -14.72 14.09
CA TYR A 47 -2.76 -15.38 14.32
C TYR A 47 -1.72 -14.98 13.27
N VAL A 48 -0.47 -14.78 13.72
CA VAL A 48 0.64 -14.43 12.84
C VAL A 48 1.89 -15.23 13.20
N GLU A 49 2.56 -15.78 12.18
CA GLU A 49 3.87 -16.41 12.30
C GLU A 49 4.94 -15.45 11.80
N LEU A 50 5.94 -15.20 12.64
CA LEU A 50 7.01 -14.26 12.37
C LEU A 50 8.35 -14.96 12.11
N ALA A 51 9.11 -14.44 11.13
CA ALA A 51 10.50 -14.81 10.85
C ALA A 51 11.47 -14.09 11.80
N ARG A 52 11.17 -14.13 13.10
CA ARG A 52 11.97 -13.49 14.16
C ARG A 52 12.28 -14.47 15.25
N ASP A 53 13.37 -14.17 15.98
CA ASP A 53 13.68 -14.89 17.19
C ASP A 53 12.77 -14.40 18.32
N GLY A 54 12.14 -15.36 19.02
CA GLY A 54 11.37 -15.09 20.21
C GLY A 54 12.26 -14.92 21.45
N PHE A 55 11.61 -14.72 22.60
CA PHE A 55 12.29 -14.54 23.89
C PHE A 55 13.22 -15.70 24.25
N LEU A 56 12.93 -16.89 23.75
CA LEU A 56 13.75 -18.09 23.94
C LEU A 56 15.22 -17.90 23.54
N LYS A 57 15.52 -17.05 22.55
CA LYS A 57 16.89 -16.77 22.11
C LYS A 57 17.75 -16.06 23.16
N TYR A 58 17.14 -15.33 24.07
CA TYR A 58 17.84 -14.62 25.14
C TYR A 58 18.17 -15.49 26.33
N LEU A 59 17.67 -16.74 26.33
CA LEU A 59 17.97 -17.69 27.40
C LEU A 59 19.32 -18.36 27.13
N PRO A 60 20.06 -18.69 28.22
CA PRO A 60 21.31 -19.44 28.10
C PRO A 60 21.09 -20.80 27.43
N ASP A 61 22.00 -21.16 26.51
CA ASP A 61 21.93 -22.44 25.78
C ASP A 61 21.88 -23.66 26.70
N GLY A 62 22.43 -23.55 27.90
CA GLY A 62 22.40 -24.59 28.91
C GLY A 62 21.00 -24.99 29.41
N LEU A 63 19.99 -24.14 29.18
CA LEU A 63 18.59 -24.51 29.49
C LEU A 63 18.00 -25.46 28.44
N LEU A 64 18.50 -25.40 27.23
CA LEU A 64 18.03 -26.26 26.14
C LEU A 64 18.75 -27.59 26.07
N SER A 65 20.04 -27.60 26.36
CA SER A 65 20.89 -28.78 26.27
C SER A 65 21.79 -28.91 27.49
N ASP A 66 21.60 -29.95 28.32
CA ASP A 66 22.62 -30.37 29.24
C ASP A 66 23.76 -31.00 28.43
N VAL A 67 24.92 -30.37 28.47
CA VAL A 67 26.15 -30.87 27.78
C VAL A 67 26.48 -32.28 28.24
N GLU A 68 26.14 -32.65 29.49
CA GLU A 68 26.31 -34.00 30.00
C GLU A 68 25.34 -35.02 29.40
N ASP A 69 24.09 -34.61 29.08
CA ASP A 69 23.11 -35.49 28.40
C ASP A 69 23.55 -35.81 26.96
N LEU A 70 24.13 -34.84 26.26
CA LEU A 70 24.70 -35.06 24.91
C LEU A 70 25.90 -35.99 24.91
N ARG A 71 26.70 -35.99 25.96
CA ARG A 71 27.87 -36.89 26.12
C ARG A 71 27.51 -38.32 26.54
N LYS A 72 26.43 -38.48 27.30
CA LYS A 72 25.98 -39.78 27.84
C LYS A 72 25.14 -40.60 26.85
N HIS A 73 24.48 -39.95 25.89
CA HIS A 73 23.66 -40.67 24.95
C HIS A 73 24.45 -41.04 23.68
N ARG A 74 24.76 -42.33 23.55
CA ARG A 74 25.25 -42.95 22.29
C ARG A 74 24.22 -42.87 21.16
N ASP A 75 22.96 -42.72 21.53
CA ASP A 75 21.85 -42.61 20.58
C ASP A 75 21.49 -41.13 20.33
N LYS A 76 21.92 -40.62 19.18
CA LYS A 76 21.67 -39.22 18.75
C LYS A 76 20.19 -38.91 18.54
N SER A 77 19.37 -39.90 18.24
CA SER A 77 17.93 -39.75 18.02
C SER A 77 17.18 -39.39 19.31
N GLY A 78 17.41 -40.13 20.38
CA GLY A 78 16.78 -39.88 21.68
C GLY A 78 17.20 -38.56 22.35
N ALA A 79 18.45 -38.11 22.12
CA ALA A 79 18.90 -36.79 22.58
C ALA A 79 18.19 -35.66 21.83
N TYR A 80 18.00 -35.81 20.52
CA TYR A 80 17.30 -34.82 19.68
C TYR A 80 15.82 -34.68 20.07
N GLU A 81 15.13 -35.78 20.34
CA GLU A 81 13.73 -35.75 20.78
C GLU A 81 13.57 -35.03 22.13
N LYS A 82 14.48 -35.25 23.07
CA LYS A 82 14.46 -34.57 24.37
C LYS A 82 14.72 -33.06 24.24
N ILE A 83 15.65 -32.65 23.37
CA ILE A 83 15.94 -31.25 23.11
C ILE A 83 14.73 -30.58 22.46
N ASN A 84 14.09 -31.22 21.47
CA ASN A 84 12.89 -30.70 20.84
C ASN A 84 11.71 -30.61 21.81
N PHE A 85 11.54 -31.60 22.68
CA PHE A 85 10.48 -31.55 23.70
C PHE A 85 10.70 -30.36 24.65
N ARG A 86 11.92 -30.19 25.17
CA ARG A 86 12.26 -29.03 26.04
C ARG A 86 12.08 -27.72 25.32
N ARG A 87 12.53 -27.64 24.06
CA ARG A 87 12.36 -26.44 23.23
C ARG A 87 10.89 -26.09 23.05
N ASN A 88 10.04 -27.04 22.73
CA ASN A 88 8.61 -26.82 22.56
C ASN A 88 7.95 -26.35 23.85
N LEU A 89 8.28 -26.99 24.96
CA LEU A 89 7.79 -26.61 26.29
C LEU A 89 8.18 -25.17 26.65
N LEU A 90 9.45 -24.79 26.42
CA LEU A 90 9.93 -23.44 26.69
C LEU A 90 9.32 -22.43 25.73
N THR A 91 9.17 -22.78 24.45
CA THR A 91 8.49 -21.89 23.47
C THR A 91 7.06 -21.61 23.90
N GLU A 92 6.34 -22.62 24.38
CA GLU A 92 4.97 -22.46 24.88
C GLU A 92 4.94 -21.63 26.17
N ALA A 93 5.88 -21.87 27.11
CA ALA A 93 5.98 -21.15 28.37
C ALA A 93 6.32 -19.65 28.15
N PHE A 94 7.12 -19.31 27.13
CA PHE A 94 7.49 -17.93 26.81
C PHE A 94 6.60 -17.26 25.76
N SER A 95 5.68 -17.98 25.14
CA SER A 95 4.71 -17.44 24.19
C SER A 95 3.95 -16.21 24.71
N PRO A 96 3.53 -16.12 26.00
CA PRO A 96 2.90 -14.91 26.52
C PRO A 96 3.80 -13.67 26.45
N LEU A 97 5.11 -13.82 26.66
CA LEU A 97 6.07 -12.72 26.56
C LEU A 97 6.28 -12.29 25.12
N ASP A 98 6.37 -13.22 24.17
CA ASP A 98 6.46 -12.90 22.75
C ASP A 98 5.20 -12.16 22.28
N ASN A 99 4.03 -12.59 22.72
CA ASN A 99 2.77 -11.91 22.43
C ASN A 99 2.70 -10.51 23.06
N PHE A 100 3.16 -10.35 24.28
CA PHE A 100 3.22 -9.05 24.93
C PHE A 100 4.14 -8.09 24.18
N ASN A 101 5.38 -8.51 23.90
CA ASN A 101 6.34 -7.71 23.16
C ASN A 101 5.81 -7.30 21.76
N PHE A 102 5.11 -8.21 21.09
CA PHE A 102 4.54 -7.91 19.79
C PHE A 102 3.42 -6.85 19.88
N LYS A 103 2.55 -6.96 20.86
CA LYS A 103 1.47 -5.99 21.10
C LYS A 103 2.03 -4.60 21.43
N GLU A 104 3.06 -4.53 22.27
CA GLU A 104 3.74 -3.27 22.58
C GLU A 104 4.36 -2.64 21.32
N ARG A 105 5.00 -3.44 20.46
CA ARG A 105 5.55 -2.97 19.19
C ARG A 105 4.46 -2.53 18.22
N LEU A 106 3.34 -3.25 18.15
CA LEU A 106 2.20 -2.89 17.33
C LEU A 106 1.65 -1.51 17.73
N GLN A 107 1.52 -1.28 19.04
CA GLN A 107 1.06 -0.01 19.59
C GLN A 107 2.06 1.11 19.35
N LEU A 108 3.36 0.84 19.52
CA LEU A 108 4.42 1.79 19.24
C LEU A 108 4.42 2.20 17.76
N GLU A 109 4.29 1.25 16.85
CA GLU A 109 4.24 1.52 15.41
C GLU A 109 3.03 2.39 15.04
N LYS A 110 1.89 2.16 15.68
CA LYS A 110 0.70 3.01 15.51
C LYS A 110 0.95 4.44 15.98
N GLN A 111 1.60 4.61 17.13
CA GLN A 111 1.96 5.94 17.64
C GLN A 111 2.95 6.64 16.71
N VAL A 112 3.96 5.93 16.21
CA VAL A 112 4.93 6.47 15.25
C VAL A 112 4.22 6.91 13.96
N SER A 113 3.32 6.09 13.45
CA SER A 113 2.53 6.41 12.25
C SER A 113 1.65 7.65 12.46
N SER A 114 1.03 7.80 13.63
CA SER A 114 0.26 9.00 13.98
C SER A 114 1.14 10.25 14.02
N VAL A 115 2.30 10.18 14.67
CA VAL A 115 3.25 11.32 14.72
C VAL A 115 3.75 11.70 13.33
N LEU A 116 4.00 10.72 12.45
CA LEU A 116 4.39 10.99 11.06
C LEU A 116 3.26 11.68 10.29
N TYR A 117 2.03 11.24 10.47
CA TYR A 117 0.86 11.88 9.88
C TYR A 117 0.71 13.34 10.32
N ASP A 118 0.85 13.61 11.62
CA ASP A 118 0.78 14.97 12.17
C ASP A 118 1.91 15.85 11.63
N LYS A 119 3.12 15.32 11.48
CA LYS A 119 4.24 16.04 10.85
C LYS A 119 3.95 16.40 9.40
N VAL A 120 3.36 15.47 8.64
CA VAL A 120 2.99 15.77 7.24
C VAL A 120 1.95 16.89 7.21
N LYS A 121 0.96 16.88 8.10
CA LYS A 121 -0.02 17.98 8.21
C LYS A 121 0.64 19.34 8.48
N ILE A 122 1.59 19.39 9.41
CA ILE A 122 2.34 20.62 9.71
C ILE A 122 3.10 21.10 8.47
N ILE A 123 3.76 20.21 7.75
CA ILE A 123 4.47 20.56 6.50
C ILE A 123 3.49 21.10 5.46
N LEU A 124 2.33 20.48 5.30
CA LEU A 124 1.31 20.95 4.36
C LEU A 124 0.81 22.35 4.71
N GLN A 125 0.60 22.62 5.97
CA GLN A 125 0.13 23.90 6.45
C GLN A 125 1.22 24.99 6.34
N ASP A 126 2.45 24.70 6.78
CA ASP A 126 3.52 25.71 6.88
C ASP A 126 4.16 26.02 5.52
N TYR A 127 4.27 25.05 4.61
CA TYR A 127 4.99 25.23 3.34
C TYR A 127 4.07 25.33 2.12
N PHE A 128 2.87 24.73 2.18
CA PHE A 128 1.94 24.71 1.04
C PHE A 128 0.69 25.53 1.29
N ASP A 129 0.49 26.05 2.53
CA ASP A 129 -0.73 26.75 2.96
C ASP A 129 -2.01 25.93 2.73
N ILE A 130 -1.89 24.61 2.88
CA ILE A 130 -2.95 23.64 2.64
C ILE A 130 -3.30 22.93 3.96
N ASN A 131 -4.58 22.97 4.33
CA ASN A 131 -5.10 22.19 5.44
C ASN A 131 -5.92 21.00 4.90
N PRO A 132 -5.48 19.75 5.08
CA PRO A 132 -6.22 18.58 4.56
C PRO A 132 -7.62 18.39 5.19
N GLU A 133 -7.88 19.02 6.33
CA GLU A 133 -9.19 18.91 7.01
C GLU A 133 -10.27 19.78 6.35
N ASP A 134 -9.87 20.84 5.65
CA ASP A 134 -10.78 21.75 4.96
C ASP A 134 -11.21 21.18 3.59
N GLU A 135 -10.48 20.18 3.08
CA GLU A 135 -10.81 19.55 1.80
C GLU A 135 -11.98 18.58 1.95
N LYS A 136 -12.98 18.76 1.09
CA LYS A 136 -14.21 17.96 1.09
C LYS A 136 -14.06 16.64 0.36
N ASP A 137 -13.24 16.62 -0.69
CA ASP A 137 -13.04 15.42 -1.50
C ASP A 137 -12.05 14.46 -0.81
N PRO A 138 -12.46 13.23 -0.48
CA PRO A 138 -11.61 12.27 0.20
C PRO A 138 -10.44 11.79 -0.67
N LEU A 139 -10.56 11.82 -2.02
CA LEU A 139 -9.49 11.44 -2.93
C LEU A 139 -8.42 12.51 -2.98
N VAL A 140 -8.81 13.77 -3.11
CA VAL A 140 -7.89 14.91 -3.06
C VAL A 140 -7.17 14.98 -1.70
N ARG A 141 -7.90 14.75 -0.60
CA ARG A 141 -7.30 14.69 0.75
C ARG A 141 -6.21 13.63 0.85
N LYS A 142 -6.41 12.45 0.26
CA LYS A 142 -5.39 11.40 0.20
C LYS A 142 -4.17 11.83 -0.62
N LEU A 143 -4.40 12.56 -1.72
CA LEU A 143 -3.31 13.09 -2.56
C LEU A 143 -2.49 14.16 -1.88
N MET A 144 -3.11 15.05 -1.12
CA MET A 144 -2.42 16.10 -0.37
C MET A 144 -1.31 15.54 0.53
N MET A 145 -1.49 14.35 1.07
CA MET A 145 -0.48 13.69 1.89
C MET A 145 0.80 13.31 1.12
N TRP A 146 0.76 13.33 -0.21
CA TRP A 146 1.92 13.09 -1.07
C TRP A 146 2.66 14.36 -1.48
N LEU A 147 2.10 15.55 -1.22
CA LEU A 147 2.72 16.83 -1.58
C LEU A 147 4.14 17.02 -1.05
N PRO A 148 4.50 16.62 0.18
CA PRO A 148 5.88 16.74 0.66
C PRO A 148 6.90 16.00 -0.18
N PHE A 149 6.45 15.01 -0.96
CA PHE A 149 7.28 14.17 -1.82
C PHE A 149 7.14 14.52 -3.31
N VAL A 150 6.35 15.54 -3.64
CA VAL A 150 6.02 15.89 -5.02
C VAL A 150 7.26 16.21 -5.86
N SER A 151 8.30 16.81 -5.25
CA SER A 151 9.56 17.12 -5.92
C SER A 151 10.24 15.89 -6.53
N ASP A 152 10.07 14.74 -5.92
CA ASP A 152 10.70 13.48 -6.35
C ASP A 152 9.91 12.79 -7.47
N TYR A 153 8.60 13.10 -7.58
CA TYR A 153 7.68 12.39 -8.48
C TYR A 153 7.04 13.29 -9.55
N ARG A 154 7.26 14.61 -9.47
CA ARG A 154 6.71 15.55 -10.47
C ARG A 154 7.29 15.24 -11.84
N GLY A 155 6.41 14.98 -12.81
CA GLY A 155 6.80 14.61 -14.17
C GLY A 155 6.99 13.11 -14.40
N ASP A 156 6.91 12.28 -13.36
CA ASP A 156 6.86 10.84 -13.55
C ASP A 156 5.42 10.40 -13.92
N LEU A 157 5.18 10.26 -15.21
CA LEU A 157 3.87 9.87 -15.75
C LEU A 157 3.44 8.47 -15.28
N HIS A 158 4.41 7.56 -15.06
CA HIS A 158 4.11 6.23 -14.56
C HIS A 158 3.71 6.24 -13.09
N PHE A 159 4.33 7.10 -12.30
CA PHE A 159 3.93 7.30 -10.92
C PHE A 159 2.49 7.81 -10.83
N VAL A 160 2.12 8.81 -11.64
CA VAL A 160 0.74 9.34 -11.71
C VAL A 160 -0.24 8.23 -12.10
N LYS A 161 0.10 7.38 -13.08
CA LYS A 161 -0.70 6.22 -13.46
C LYS A 161 -0.92 5.27 -12.27
N MET A 162 0.13 4.90 -11.55
CA MET A 162 0.05 4.03 -10.38
C MET A 162 -0.78 4.65 -9.25
N LEU A 163 -0.63 5.96 -9.04
CA LEU A 163 -1.37 6.72 -8.06
C LEU A 163 -2.88 6.72 -8.37
N LEU A 164 -3.24 7.04 -9.61
CA LEU A 164 -4.63 7.00 -10.08
C LEU A 164 -5.24 5.60 -9.98
N ARG A 165 -4.52 4.57 -10.41
CA ARG A 165 -4.96 3.18 -10.29
C ARG A 165 -5.29 2.80 -8.83
N LYS A 166 -4.46 3.25 -7.90
CA LYS A 166 -4.65 2.95 -6.47
C LYS A 166 -5.77 3.78 -5.83
N LEU A 167 -5.95 5.02 -6.25
CA LEU A 167 -6.99 5.91 -5.73
C LEU A 167 -8.38 5.55 -6.24
N LEU A 168 -8.48 5.21 -7.51
CA LEU A 168 -9.75 4.89 -8.18
C LEU A 168 -10.11 3.40 -8.08
N GLU A 169 -9.18 2.57 -7.61
CA GLU A 169 -9.34 1.10 -7.49
C GLU A 169 -9.75 0.44 -8.82
N CYS A 170 -9.36 1.05 -9.95
CA CYS A 170 -9.64 0.57 -11.30
C CYS A 170 -8.37 0.49 -12.15
N GLU A 171 -8.47 -0.13 -13.30
CA GLU A 171 -7.37 -0.14 -14.26
C GLU A 171 -7.26 1.23 -14.94
N VAL A 172 -6.03 1.74 -15.08
CA VAL A 172 -5.74 3.02 -15.72
C VAL A 172 -4.75 2.78 -16.85
N GLU A 173 -5.13 3.17 -18.06
CA GLU A 173 -4.26 3.18 -19.23
C GLU A 173 -3.59 4.55 -19.36
N LEU A 174 -2.34 4.58 -19.81
CA LEU A 174 -1.61 5.81 -20.11
C LEU A 174 -1.22 5.79 -21.58
N ASP A 175 -1.67 6.78 -22.32
CA ASP A 175 -1.23 7.09 -23.66
C ASP A 175 -0.49 8.43 -23.65
N PHE A 176 0.72 8.44 -24.20
CA PHE A 176 1.54 9.64 -24.29
C PHE A 176 1.81 9.94 -25.75
N SER A 177 1.27 11.04 -26.25
CA SER A 177 1.35 11.41 -27.66
C SER A 177 1.80 12.85 -27.85
N HIS A 178 2.59 13.06 -28.90
CA HIS A 178 2.88 14.39 -29.46
C HIS A 178 1.84 14.71 -30.53
N ARG A 179 0.66 15.18 -30.14
CA ARG A 179 -0.35 15.61 -31.10
C ARG A 179 -0.17 17.08 -31.40
N PHE A 180 0.10 17.36 -32.65
CA PHE A 180 0.01 18.71 -33.19
C PHE A 180 -1.46 18.95 -33.61
N SER A 181 -2.23 19.59 -32.72
CA SER A 181 -3.57 20.02 -33.12
C SER A 181 -3.46 21.38 -33.82
N GLU A 182 -3.93 21.45 -35.07
CA GLU A 182 -3.92 22.69 -35.86
C GLU A 182 -4.98 23.71 -35.41
N SER A 183 -5.88 23.33 -34.50
CA SER A 183 -7.09 24.10 -34.21
C SER A 183 -7.06 24.98 -32.96
N ASP A 184 -6.05 24.87 -32.07
CA ASP A 184 -6.04 25.64 -30.83
C ASP A 184 -4.72 26.36 -30.61
N SER A 185 -4.76 27.69 -30.69
CA SER A 185 -3.59 28.55 -30.92
C SER A 185 -2.65 28.77 -29.75
N SER A 186 -2.94 28.25 -28.54
CA SER A 186 -2.11 28.54 -27.35
C SER A 186 -1.44 27.32 -26.69
N ARG A 187 -1.98 26.13 -26.86
CA ARG A 187 -1.42 24.88 -26.31
C ARG A 187 -1.16 23.79 -27.36
N ALA A 188 -1.27 24.12 -28.64
CA ALA A 188 -1.21 23.20 -29.77
C ALA A 188 0.12 22.43 -29.93
N TRP A 189 1.16 22.78 -29.20
CA TRP A 189 2.51 22.24 -29.32
C TRP A 189 2.95 21.39 -28.14
N LEU A 190 2.13 21.27 -27.09
CA LEU A 190 2.49 20.52 -25.91
C LEU A 190 2.20 19.04 -26.10
N PRO A 191 3.09 18.14 -25.64
CA PRO A 191 2.80 16.72 -25.59
C PRO A 191 1.59 16.47 -24.67
N GLU A 192 0.79 15.48 -25.00
CA GLU A 192 -0.40 15.11 -24.26
C GLU A 192 -0.20 13.80 -23.53
N ALA A 193 -0.43 13.81 -22.23
CA ALA A 193 -0.52 12.63 -21.39
C ALA A 193 -1.98 12.32 -21.07
N ARG A 194 -2.51 11.28 -21.69
CA ARG A 194 -3.90 10.85 -21.54
C ARG A 194 -3.99 9.65 -20.63
N TYR A 195 -4.73 9.80 -19.55
CA TYR A 195 -5.02 8.74 -18.59
C TYR A 195 -6.48 8.30 -18.76
N THR A 196 -6.69 7.06 -19.13
CA THR A 196 -8.03 6.49 -19.30
C THR A 196 -8.32 5.52 -18.17
N ALA A 197 -9.26 5.88 -17.30
CA ALA A 197 -9.73 5.00 -16.23
C ALA A 197 -10.76 4.02 -16.82
N VAL A 198 -10.51 2.71 -16.66
CA VAL A 198 -11.37 1.65 -17.17
C VAL A 198 -12.25 1.16 -16.03
N ILE A 199 -13.52 1.51 -16.05
CA ILE A 199 -14.48 1.15 -15.01
C ILE A 199 -15.44 0.09 -15.57
N PRO A 200 -15.58 -1.09 -14.93
CA PRO A 200 -16.54 -2.08 -15.34
C PRO A 200 -17.98 -1.57 -15.10
N ASP A 201 -18.90 -1.95 -15.97
CA ASP A 201 -20.35 -1.73 -15.85
C ASP A 201 -20.77 -0.26 -15.65
N LEU A 202 -20.18 0.64 -16.43
CA LEU A 202 -20.48 2.07 -16.35
C LEU A 202 -21.77 2.39 -17.12
N ASP A 203 -22.80 2.82 -16.40
CA ASP A 203 -24.06 3.32 -16.96
C ASP A 203 -23.96 4.83 -17.25
N SER A 204 -24.79 5.37 -18.14
CA SER A 204 -24.75 6.78 -18.52
C SER A 204 -24.96 7.75 -17.34
N GLY A 205 -25.78 7.37 -16.35
CA GLY A 205 -25.98 8.16 -15.14
C GLY A 205 -24.74 8.16 -14.23
N THR A 206 -24.18 7.00 -14.00
CA THR A 206 -22.96 6.85 -13.19
C THR A 206 -21.73 7.45 -13.86
N PHE A 207 -21.69 7.54 -15.19
CA PHE A 207 -20.62 8.20 -15.93
C PHE A 207 -20.50 9.70 -15.58
N CYS A 208 -21.63 10.44 -15.61
CA CYS A 208 -21.63 11.85 -15.25
C CYS A 208 -21.21 12.10 -13.79
N GLU A 209 -21.70 11.28 -12.87
CA GLU A 209 -21.31 11.35 -11.47
C GLU A 209 -19.82 11.07 -11.26
N CYS A 210 -19.26 10.12 -11.99
CA CYS A 210 -17.83 9.82 -11.95
C CYS A 210 -17.00 11.00 -12.46
N LEU A 211 -17.41 11.64 -13.57
CA LEU A 211 -16.73 12.81 -14.11
C LEU A 211 -16.72 13.99 -13.14
N GLU A 212 -17.86 14.28 -12.52
CA GLU A 212 -17.95 15.36 -11.52
C GLU A 212 -17.05 15.10 -10.33
N ARG A 213 -16.96 13.85 -9.88
CA ARG A 213 -16.05 13.44 -8.79
C ARG A 213 -14.58 13.48 -9.18
N LEU A 214 -14.26 13.30 -10.46
CA LEU A 214 -12.87 13.32 -10.94
C LEU A 214 -12.37 14.73 -11.25
N ALA A 215 -13.26 15.72 -11.43
CA ALA A 215 -12.87 17.09 -11.75
C ALA A 215 -11.91 17.72 -10.72
N PRO A 216 -12.17 17.67 -9.40
CA PRO A 216 -11.24 18.21 -8.40
C PRO A 216 -9.92 17.41 -8.34
N LEU A 217 -9.99 16.10 -8.54
CA LEU A 217 -8.82 15.23 -8.62
C LEU A 217 -7.93 15.58 -9.80
N LYS A 218 -8.55 15.81 -10.97
CA LYS A 218 -7.86 16.22 -12.19
C LYS A 218 -7.13 17.53 -11.99
N ALA A 219 -7.80 18.55 -11.46
CA ALA A 219 -7.21 19.86 -11.22
C ALA A 219 -6.00 19.77 -10.27
N PHE A 220 -6.12 18.99 -9.21
CA PHE A 220 -5.06 18.80 -8.25
C PHE A 220 -3.83 18.09 -8.83
N ILE A 221 -4.03 17.03 -9.63
CA ILE A 221 -2.94 16.30 -10.29
C ILE A 221 -2.24 17.19 -11.32
N GLU A 222 -3.00 17.94 -12.11
CA GLU A 222 -2.46 18.86 -13.12
C GLU A 222 -1.56 19.91 -12.47
N GLU A 223 -1.99 20.49 -11.37
CA GLU A 223 -1.25 21.55 -10.67
C GLU A 223 0.04 21.02 -10.01
N TRP A 224 -0.03 19.91 -9.30
CA TRP A 224 1.04 19.49 -8.41
C TRP A 224 1.96 18.40 -9.00
N PHE A 225 1.43 17.46 -9.75
CA PHE A 225 2.18 16.27 -10.21
C PHE A 225 2.59 16.34 -11.67
N MET A 226 1.86 17.09 -12.50
CA MET A 226 2.20 17.18 -13.90
C MET A 226 3.26 18.24 -14.17
N PRO A 227 4.14 18.02 -15.19
CA PRO A 227 5.00 19.08 -15.68
C PRO A 227 4.17 20.16 -16.40
N PHE A 228 4.64 21.39 -16.37
CA PHE A 228 3.96 22.54 -16.98
C PHE A 228 3.90 22.47 -18.52
N ASP A 229 4.78 21.69 -19.12
CA ASP A 229 4.95 21.51 -20.56
C ASP A 229 4.22 20.27 -21.12
N VAL A 230 3.37 19.63 -20.32
CA VAL A 230 2.56 18.48 -20.71
C VAL A 230 1.08 18.80 -20.51
N ASN A 231 0.26 18.55 -21.53
CA ASN A 231 -1.18 18.65 -21.41
C ASN A 231 -1.74 17.39 -20.74
N PHE A 232 -2.44 17.57 -19.63
CA PHE A 232 -3.02 16.47 -18.86
C PHE A 232 -4.49 16.24 -19.25
N VAL A 233 -4.78 15.05 -19.75
CA VAL A 233 -6.13 14.62 -20.10
C VAL A 233 -6.51 13.39 -19.29
N MET A 234 -7.68 13.43 -18.68
CA MET A 234 -8.21 12.31 -17.92
C MET A 234 -9.58 11.93 -18.44
N ASP A 235 -9.69 10.71 -18.94
CA ASP A 235 -10.88 10.13 -19.55
C ASP A 235 -11.35 8.90 -18.77
N ILE A 236 -12.62 8.55 -18.96
CA ILE A 236 -13.24 7.34 -18.41
C ILE A 236 -13.73 6.47 -19.57
N ARG A 237 -13.48 5.16 -19.48
CA ARG A 237 -14.00 4.19 -20.44
C ARG A 237 -14.65 3.01 -19.73
N SER A 238 -15.77 2.53 -20.26
CA SER A 238 -16.38 1.29 -19.80
C SER A 238 -15.69 0.07 -20.40
N HIS A 239 -15.49 -0.98 -19.60
CA HIS A 239 -14.85 -2.23 -20.06
C HIS A 239 -15.68 -3.01 -21.09
N GLY A 240 -16.96 -2.71 -21.25
CA GLY A 240 -17.87 -3.40 -22.17
C GLY A 240 -18.02 -2.81 -23.58
N SER A 241 -17.41 -1.65 -23.87
CA SER A 241 -17.70 -0.92 -25.11
C SER A 241 -16.93 -1.41 -26.36
N SER A 242 -15.94 -2.28 -26.23
CA SER A 242 -15.14 -2.74 -27.37
C SER A 242 -15.68 -3.95 -28.14
N GLU A 243 -16.64 -4.71 -27.57
CA GLU A 243 -17.14 -5.94 -28.18
C GLU A 243 -18.61 -5.92 -28.63
N ARG A 244 -19.37 -4.92 -28.25
CA ARG A 244 -20.76 -4.77 -28.73
C ARG A 244 -20.88 -3.56 -29.63
N GLY A 245 -20.96 -3.78 -30.93
CA GLY A 245 -21.17 -2.78 -31.97
C GLY A 245 -22.54 -2.08 -31.92
N ALA A 246 -23.00 -1.68 -30.77
CA ALA A 246 -24.11 -0.80 -30.52
C ALA A 246 -23.57 0.47 -29.86
N TRP A 247 -23.28 1.48 -30.66
CA TRP A 247 -22.93 2.83 -30.25
C TRP A 247 -24.15 3.49 -29.63
N GLU A 248 -24.31 3.43 -28.34
CA GLU A 248 -25.07 4.46 -27.63
C GLU A 248 -24.11 5.63 -27.40
N GLY A 249 -23.96 6.46 -28.44
CA GLY A 249 -23.17 7.67 -28.37
C GLY A 249 -23.87 8.69 -27.48
N ILE A 250 -23.22 9.12 -26.41
CA ILE A 250 -23.62 10.32 -25.69
C ILE A 250 -23.13 11.47 -26.57
N LEU A 251 -24.09 12.22 -27.14
CA LEU A 251 -23.81 13.41 -27.95
C LEU A 251 -22.86 14.32 -27.17
N ASP A 252 -21.83 14.82 -27.84
CA ASP A 252 -20.73 15.64 -27.29
C ASP A 252 -19.61 14.93 -26.51
N TYR A 253 -19.71 13.63 -26.26
CA TYR A 253 -18.64 12.92 -25.53
C TYR A 253 -17.92 11.85 -26.34
N ASN A 254 -18.63 11.14 -27.22
CA ASN A 254 -18.07 10.04 -28.02
C ASN A 254 -18.28 10.20 -29.51
N CYS A 255 -18.97 11.26 -29.98
CA CYS A 255 -19.24 11.53 -31.37
C CYS A 255 -18.56 12.84 -31.77
N GLU A 256 -17.41 12.78 -32.39
CA GLU A 256 -16.98 13.84 -33.30
C GLU A 256 -17.90 13.76 -34.53
N LEU A 257 -18.77 14.75 -34.68
CA LEU A 257 -19.49 14.94 -35.90
C LEU A 257 -18.46 15.29 -36.98
N GLN A 258 -18.13 14.31 -37.83
CA GLN A 258 -17.41 14.59 -39.07
C GLN A 258 -18.34 15.45 -39.96
N SER A 259 -18.03 16.72 -40.03
CA SER A 259 -18.62 17.67 -41.00
C SER A 259 -17.98 17.53 -42.37
#